data_c2781c5e3c2bd43804c21a96bfc864cc
#
_entry.id   c2781c5e3c2bd43804c21a96bfc864cc
#
_cell.length_a   1.000
_cell.length_b   1.000
_cell.length_c   1.000
_cell.angle_alpha   90.00
_cell.angle_beta   90.00
_cell.angle_gamma   90.00
#
_symmetry.space_group_name_H-M   'P 1'
#
loop_
_entity.id
_entity.type
_entity.pdbx_description
1 polymer ?
#
loop_
_entity_poly.entity_id
_entity_poly.type
_entity_poly.pdbx_seq_one_letter_code
_entity_poly.pdbx_strand_id
1 'polypeptide(L)'
;MNGNGLSIIKRDGSKEKLNLDKIHKMVEAACKGINGVSASQVEMSSNLSFYDGMSTQEIQDTLVKTSSDLISLEAPNYQYVASRLLLFAIRKDVFNTKWKDSKIYPPLKDIVDRNIKHGVYDEKLKGYYDDKEWDKLNSYLNHNRDMLFAYAGLRQVVDKYLVQDRSSGKLYETPQYMYMMIAATLFADYDKEQRLYYVKHYYDAISQFKINIPTPVM
;
A
#
# COMPACT_ATOMS: atom_id res chain seq x y z
N MET A 1 7.19 -9.53 29.55
CA MET A 1 5.81 -9.29 30.04
C MET A 1 4.86 -9.97 29.06
N ASN A 2 4.00 -10.86 29.55
CA ASN A 2 3.08 -11.60 28.70
C ASN A 2 2.00 -10.64 28.18
N GLY A 3 1.95 -10.40 26.87
CA GLY A 3 0.94 -9.54 26.22
C GLY A 3 -0.53 -10.00 26.38
N ASN A 4 -0.77 -11.08 27.13
CA ASN A 4 -2.10 -11.66 27.37
C ASN A 4 -3.06 -10.81 28.24
N GLY A 5 -2.66 -9.62 28.67
CA GLY A 5 -3.49 -8.72 29.50
C GLY A 5 -3.76 -7.34 28.87
N LEU A 6 -3.07 -7.00 27.77
CA LEU A 6 -3.22 -5.67 27.17
C LEU A 6 -4.53 -5.53 26.38
N SER A 7 -5.20 -4.40 26.53
CA SER A 7 -6.36 -4.00 25.72
C SER A 7 -5.92 -3.05 24.62
N ILE A 8 -6.57 -3.11 23.47
CA ILE A 8 -6.30 -2.25 22.34
C ILE A 8 -7.56 -1.52 21.89
N ILE A 9 -7.37 -0.37 21.26
CA ILE A 9 -8.45 0.46 20.71
C ILE A 9 -8.49 0.25 19.19
N LYS A 10 -9.65 -0.16 18.67
CA LYS A 10 -9.90 -0.27 17.23
C LYS A 10 -10.20 1.09 16.61
N ARG A 11 -10.19 1.16 15.26
CA ARG A 11 -10.55 2.37 14.52
C ARG A 11 -11.99 2.87 14.76
N ASP A 12 -12.91 1.96 15.11
CA ASP A 12 -14.30 2.29 15.49
C ASP A 12 -14.45 2.72 16.96
N GLY A 13 -13.32 2.84 17.69
CA GLY A 13 -13.29 3.20 19.10
C GLY A 13 -13.57 2.05 20.06
N SER A 14 -13.92 0.85 19.57
CA SER A 14 -14.16 -0.31 20.42
C SER A 14 -12.86 -0.85 21.03
N LYS A 15 -12.97 -1.37 22.27
CA LYS A 15 -11.84 -2.01 22.96
C LYS A 15 -11.91 -3.52 22.80
N GLU A 16 -10.77 -4.15 22.53
CA GLU A 16 -10.63 -5.61 22.57
C GLU A 16 -9.28 -6.00 23.21
N LYS A 17 -9.14 -7.25 23.62
CA LYS A 17 -7.84 -7.79 24.08
C LYS A 17 -6.87 -7.87 22.90
N LEU A 18 -5.61 -7.51 23.14
CA LEU A 18 -4.53 -7.70 22.19
C LEU A 18 -4.46 -9.18 21.77
N ASN A 19 -4.56 -9.44 20.47
CA ASN A 19 -4.46 -10.79 19.93
C ASN A 19 -3.10 -10.95 19.24
N LEU A 20 -2.16 -11.58 19.92
CA LEU A 20 -0.80 -11.82 19.42
C LEU A 20 -0.78 -12.74 18.21
N ASP A 21 -1.73 -13.70 18.09
CA ASP A 21 -1.80 -14.57 16.91
C ASP A 21 -2.13 -13.80 15.62
N LYS A 22 -2.92 -12.72 15.75
CA LYS A 22 -3.20 -11.83 14.57
C LYS A 22 -1.94 -11.09 14.14
N ILE A 23 -1.15 -10.62 15.11
CA ILE A 23 0.13 -9.93 14.87
C ILE A 23 1.12 -10.93 14.24
N HIS A 24 1.28 -12.09 14.83
CA HIS A 24 2.14 -13.16 14.33
C HIS A 24 1.86 -13.47 12.85
N LYS A 25 0.60 -13.78 12.51
CA LYS A 25 0.20 -14.08 11.13
C LYS A 25 0.49 -12.94 10.15
N MET A 26 0.36 -11.70 10.59
CA MET A 26 0.66 -10.54 9.75
C MET A 26 2.17 -10.38 9.53
N VAL A 27 2.97 -10.54 10.58
CA VAL A 27 4.44 -10.45 10.50
C VAL A 27 5.00 -11.62 9.68
N GLU A 28 4.52 -12.85 9.88
CA GLU A 28 4.86 -14.01 9.05
C GLU A 28 4.57 -13.75 7.56
N ALA A 29 3.38 -13.20 7.26
CA ALA A 29 3.02 -12.86 5.88
C ALA A 29 3.95 -11.80 5.29
N ALA A 30 4.42 -10.84 6.08
CA ALA A 30 5.39 -9.84 5.65
C ALA A 30 6.78 -10.46 5.40
N CYS A 31 7.20 -11.41 6.21
CA CYS A 31 8.49 -12.11 6.07
C CYS A 31 8.51 -13.18 4.98
N LYS A 32 7.34 -13.65 4.54
CA LYS A 32 7.22 -14.80 3.62
C LYS A 32 8.04 -14.61 2.34
N GLY A 33 8.95 -15.57 2.08
CA GLY A 33 9.78 -15.59 0.87
C GLY A 33 10.89 -14.54 0.85
N ILE A 34 11.22 -13.94 1.99
CA ILE A 34 12.39 -13.07 2.17
C ILE A 34 13.46 -13.85 2.95
N ASN A 35 14.66 -13.95 2.40
CA ASN A 35 15.77 -14.63 3.06
C ASN A 35 16.42 -13.72 4.11
N GLY A 36 16.95 -14.30 5.19
CA GLY A 36 17.71 -13.59 6.22
C GLY A 36 16.88 -12.69 7.13
N VAL A 37 15.57 -12.96 7.26
CA VAL A 37 14.67 -12.26 8.19
C VAL A 37 13.95 -13.24 9.09
N SER A 38 13.56 -12.80 10.28
CA SER A 38 12.86 -13.59 11.29
C SER A 38 11.61 -12.86 11.80
N ALA A 39 10.45 -13.50 11.67
CA ALA A 39 9.21 -12.99 12.22
C ALA A 39 9.31 -12.86 13.75
N SER A 40 9.87 -13.87 14.42
CA SER A 40 10.05 -13.85 15.87
C SER A 40 10.91 -12.67 16.34
N GLN A 41 11.94 -12.28 15.58
CA GLN A 41 12.77 -11.14 15.92
C GLN A 41 11.99 -9.83 15.86
N VAL A 42 11.17 -9.62 14.81
CA VAL A 42 10.28 -8.46 14.69
C VAL A 42 9.30 -8.42 15.86
N GLU A 43 8.68 -9.55 16.19
CA GLU A 43 7.70 -9.66 17.28
C GLU A 43 8.31 -9.40 18.65
N MET A 44 9.46 -10.00 18.97
CA MET A 44 10.15 -9.78 20.23
C MET A 44 10.53 -8.32 20.42
N SER A 45 11.09 -7.70 19.37
CA SER A 45 11.51 -6.29 19.43
C SER A 45 10.31 -5.34 19.52
N SER A 46 9.19 -5.63 18.86
CA SER A 46 7.99 -4.79 18.90
C SER A 46 7.16 -4.96 20.17
N ASN A 47 7.11 -6.18 20.75
CA ASN A 47 6.35 -6.45 21.98
C ASN A 47 6.83 -5.60 23.18
N LEU A 48 8.08 -5.19 23.19
CA LEU A 48 8.63 -4.30 24.22
C LEU A 48 8.02 -2.88 24.18
N SER A 49 7.44 -2.51 23.06
CA SER A 49 6.85 -1.18 22.83
C SER A 49 5.32 -1.15 22.96
N PHE A 50 4.66 -2.30 23.16
CA PHE A 50 3.22 -2.36 23.31
C PHE A 50 2.77 -1.99 24.73
N TYR A 51 1.73 -1.18 24.83
CA TYR A 51 1.14 -0.72 26.09
C TYR A 51 -0.38 -0.85 26.09
N ASP A 52 -0.99 -0.81 27.27
CA ASP A 52 -2.45 -0.92 27.41
C ASP A 52 -3.15 0.33 26.83
N GLY A 53 -4.21 0.10 26.08
CA GLY A 53 -4.93 1.16 25.38
C GLY A 53 -4.34 1.62 24.04
N MET A 54 -3.27 0.97 23.56
CA MET A 54 -2.66 1.26 22.27
C MET A 54 -3.65 1.04 21.13
N SER A 55 -3.69 1.94 20.15
CA SER A 55 -4.55 1.78 18.99
C SER A 55 -4.01 0.72 18.01
N THR A 56 -4.89 0.15 17.19
CA THR A 56 -4.44 -0.78 16.13
C THR A 56 -3.55 -0.11 15.10
N GLN A 57 -3.65 1.21 14.92
CA GLN A 57 -2.76 1.98 14.05
C GLN A 57 -1.36 2.08 14.66
N GLU A 58 -1.26 2.46 15.93
CA GLU A 58 0.03 2.56 16.64
C GLU A 58 0.74 1.20 16.68
N ILE A 59 0.01 0.08 16.85
CA ILE A 59 0.60 -1.27 16.74
C ILE A 59 1.21 -1.48 15.35
N GLN A 60 0.46 -1.12 14.29
CA GLN A 60 0.95 -1.24 12.92
C GLN A 60 2.20 -0.40 12.67
N ASP A 61 2.19 0.85 13.14
CA ASP A 61 3.31 1.78 13.02
C ASP A 61 4.53 1.29 13.80
N THR A 62 4.31 0.70 14.99
CA THR A 62 5.37 0.06 15.79
C THR A 62 6.00 -1.10 15.05
N LEU A 63 5.21 -1.97 14.41
CA LEU A 63 5.73 -3.11 13.64
C LEU A 63 6.56 -2.63 12.44
N VAL A 64 6.07 -1.60 11.72
CA VAL A 64 6.80 -0.99 10.60
C VAL A 64 8.11 -0.39 11.09
N LYS A 65 8.06 0.42 12.17
CA LYS A 65 9.25 1.04 12.75
C LYS A 65 10.27 0.01 13.23
N THR A 66 9.83 -0.97 14.00
CA THR A 66 10.71 -2.03 14.51
C THR A 66 11.39 -2.77 13.36
N SER A 67 10.64 -3.12 12.29
CA SER A 67 11.22 -3.78 11.13
C SER A 67 12.23 -2.90 10.41
N SER A 68 12.00 -1.59 10.36
CA SER A 68 12.96 -0.65 9.76
C SER A 68 14.23 -0.48 10.62
N ASP A 69 14.10 -0.54 11.95
CA ASP A 69 15.22 -0.43 12.89
C ASP A 69 16.11 -1.70 12.87
N LEU A 70 15.60 -2.83 12.37
CA LEU A 70 16.35 -4.07 12.16
C LEU A 70 17.18 -4.08 10.85
N ILE A 71 17.06 -3.08 10.00
CA ILE A 71 17.84 -2.99 8.77
C ILE A 71 19.31 -2.73 9.12
N SER A 72 20.19 -3.63 8.72
CA SER A 72 21.64 -3.50 8.91
C SER A 72 22.40 -4.03 7.71
N LEU A 73 23.71 -3.90 7.71
CA LEU A 73 24.56 -4.48 6.65
C LEU A 73 24.46 -6.02 6.62
N GLU A 74 24.29 -6.65 7.77
CA GLU A 74 24.15 -8.11 7.92
C GLU A 74 22.74 -8.59 7.62
N ALA A 75 21.72 -7.73 7.77
CA ALA A 75 20.31 -8.06 7.58
C ALA A 75 19.56 -7.00 6.76
N PRO A 76 20.00 -6.70 5.52
CA PRO A 76 19.42 -5.62 4.71
C PRO A 76 17.97 -5.91 4.28
N ASN A 77 17.56 -7.17 4.27
CA ASN A 77 16.26 -7.59 3.75
C ASN A 77 15.09 -7.24 4.68
N TYR A 78 15.33 -6.79 5.91
CA TYR A 78 14.25 -6.21 6.74
C TYR A 78 13.61 -4.97 6.09
N GLN A 79 14.28 -4.30 5.15
CA GLN A 79 13.66 -3.23 4.36
C GLN A 79 12.41 -3.69 3.60
N TYR A 80 12.37 -4.93 3.13
CA TYR A 80 11.19 -5.49 2.47
C TYR A 80 10.10 -5.90 3.46
N VAL A 81 10.47 -6.34 4.67
CA VAL A 81 9.51 -6.62 5.75
C VAL A 81 8.82 -5.33 6.19
N ALA A 82 9.58 -4.29 6.47
CA ALA A 82 9.05 -2.97 6.83
C ALA A 82 8.13 -2.40 5.72
N SER A 83 8.55 -2.53 4.46
CA SER A 83 7.76 -2.12 3.30
C SER A 83 6.42 -2.87 3.21
N ARG A 84 6.43 -4.20 3.37
CA ARG A 84 5.20 -5.01 3.29
C ARG A 84 4.25 -4.73 4.45
N LEU A 85 4.75 -4.51 5.65
CA LEU A 85 3.93 -4.10 6.80
C LEU A 85 3.29 -2.72 6.55
N LEU A 86 4.06 -1.76 6.01
CA LEU A 86 3.52 -0.46 5.60
C LEU A 86 2.47 -0.62 4.49
N LEU A 87 2.71 -1.46 3.49
CA LEU A 87 1.75 -1.73 2.41
C LEU A 87 0.44 -2.32 2.95
N PHE A 88 0.48 -3.20 3.94
CA PHE A 88 -0.72 -3.73 4.58
C PHE A 88 -1.54 -2.63 5.29
N ALA A 89 -0.85 -1.65 5.92
CA ALA A 89 -1.50 -0.47 6.49
C ALA A 89 -2.19 0.38 5.41
N ILE A 90 -1.47 0.69 4.32
CA ILE A 90 -2.00 1.47 3.19
C ILE A 90 -3.26 0.81 2.60
N ARG A 91 -3.20 -0.49 2.33
CA ARG A 91 -4.34 -1.24 1.78
C ARG A 91 -5.55 -1.23 2.72
N LYS A 92 -5.31 -1.33 4.02
CA LYS A 92 -6.36 -1.22 5.02
C LYS A 92 -6.98 0.18 5.05
N ASP A 93 -6.18 1.23 4.92
CA ASP A 93 -6.66 2.61 4.89
C ASP A 93 -7.49 2.92 3.64
N VAL A 94 -6.99 2.52 2.48
CA VAL A 94 -7.62 2.82 1.19
C VAL A 94 -8.89 1.99 0.96
N PHE A 95 -8.90 0.70 1.36
CA PHE A 95 -9.98 -0.23 1.03
C PHE A 95 -10.79 -0.70 2.24
N ASN A 96 -10.41 -0.30 3.46
CA ASN A 96 -10.99 -0.79 4.71
C ASN A 96 -10.98 -2.34 4.83
N THR A 97 -9.99 -2.98 4.19
CA THR A 97 -9.88 -4.44 4.17
C THR A 97 -8.90 -4.94 5.23
N LYS A 98 -9.11 -6.17 5.69
CA LYS A 98 -8.11 -6.85 6.52
C LYS A 98 -6.92 -7.26 5.63
N TRP A 99 -5.71 -7.29 6.20
CA TRP A 99 -4.51 -7.71 5.46
C TRP A 99 -4.64 -9.10 4.79
N LYS A 100 -5.48 -10.00 5.34
CA LYS A 100 -5.81 -11.29 4.74
C LYS A 100 -6.58 -11.17 3.42
N ASP A 101 -7.44 -10.16 3.35
CA ASP A 101 -8.38 -9.96 2.26
C ASP A 101 -7.79 -9.02 1.21
N SER A 102 -6.52 -8.66 1.35
CA SER A 102 -5.78 -7.74 0.48
C SER A 102 -5.66 -8.22 -0.99
N LYS A 103 -6.22 -9.37 -1.31
CA LYS A 103 -6.33 -9.88 -2.69
C LYS A 103 -7.56 -9.38 -3.44
N ILE A 104 -8.54 -8.80 -2.73
CA ILE A 104 -9.75 -8.25 -3.34
C ILE A 104 -9.53 -6.76 -3.54
N TYR A 105 -9.12 -6.41 -4.75
CA TYR A 105 -8.95 -5.02 -5.15
C TYR A 105 -10.20 -4.55 -5.89
N PRO A 106 -10.75 -3.38 -5.54
CA PRO A 106 -11.84 -2.79 -6.31
C PRO A 106 -11.44 -2.59 -7.78
N PRO A 107 -12.37 -2.68 -8.74
CA PRO A 107 -12.11 -2.33 -10.13
C PRO A 107 -11.54 -0.91 -10.24
N LEU A 108 -10.65 -0.68 -11.22
CA LEU A 108 -10.01 0.62 -11.43
C LEU A 108 -11.04 1.74 -11.58
N LYS A 109 -12.10 1.51 -12.36
CA LYS A 109 -13.17 2.48 -12.58
C LYS A 109 -13.86 2.88 -11.27
N ASP A 110 -14.11 1.93 -10.37
CA ASP A 110 -14.74 2.20 -9.07
C ASP A 110 -13.84 3.10 -8.19
N ILE A 111 -12.52 2.90 -8.26
CA ILE A 111 -11.55 3.76 -7.59
C ILE A 111 -11.58 5.17 -8.16
N VAL A 112 -11.60 5.30 -9.49
CA VAL A 112 -11.66 6.60 -10.18
C VAL A 112 -12.96 7.32 -9.81
N ASP A 113 -14.11 6.67 -9.94
CA ASP A 113 -15.42 7.26 -9.63
C ASP A 113 -15.52 7.68 -8.16
N ARG A 114 -15.03 6.84 -7.25
CA ARG A 114 -14.96 7.15 -5.81
C ARG A 114 -14.10 8.38 -5.54
N ASN A 115 -12.93 8.46 -6.14
CA ASN A 115 -11.99 9.53 -5.91
C ASN A 115 -12.44 10.86 -6.54
N ILE A 116 -13.12 10.81 -7.69
CA ILE A 116 -13.82 11.97 -8.26
C ILE A 116 -14.93 12.46 -7.31
N LYS A 117 -15.74 11.55 -6.78
CA LYS A 117 -16.81 11.89 -5.82
C LYS A 117 -16.24 12.54 -4.54
N HIS A 118 -15.03 12.17 -4.14
CA HIS A 118 -14.33 12.80 -3.01
C HIS A 118 -13.64 14.12 -3.39
N GLY A 119 -13.66 14.54 -4.65
CA GLY A 119 -13.03 15.76 -5.14
C GLY A 119 -11.50 15.70 -5.17
N VAL A 120 -10.91 14.48 -5.14
CA VAL A 120 -9.46 14.28 -5.16
C VAL A 120 -8.93 13.86 -6.54
N TYR A 121 -9.82 13.50 -7.45
CA TYR A 121 -9.53 13.30 -8.88
C TYR A 121 -10.34 14.29 -9.72
N ASP A 122 -9.80 14.69 -10.86
CA ASP A 122 -10.49 15.55 -11.85
C ASP A 122 -11.63 14.79 -12.53
N GLU A 123 -12.80 15.43 -12.66
CA GLU A 123 -13.97 14.85 -13.31
C GLU A 123 -13.74 14.48 -14.79
N LYS A 124 -12.81 15.17 -15.46
CA LYS A 124 -12.41 14.88 -16.84
C LYS A 124 -11.96 13.45 -17.08
N LEU A 125 -11.43 12.79 -16.05
CA LEU A 125 -10.99 11.40 -16.14
C LEU A 125 -12.08 10.45 -16.60
N LYS A 126 -13.36 10.73 -16.30
CA LYS A 126 -14.50 9.93 -16.75
C LYS A 126 -14.63 9.88 -18.29
N GLY A 127 -14.22 10.96 -18.96
CA GLY A 127 -14.34 11.08 -20.42
C GLY A 127 -13.16 10.52 -21.20
N TYR A 128 -12.06 10.15 -20.55
CA TYR A 128 -10.85 9.70 -21.24
C TYR A 128 -11.02 8.32 -21.89
N TYR A 129 -11.70 7.41 -21.23
CA TYR A 129 -11.83 6.01 -21.63
C TYR A 129 -13.29 5.56 -21.54
N ASP A 130 -13.72 4.72 -22.49
CA ASP A 130 -15.02 4.05 -22.39
C ASP A 130 -14.97 2.86 -21.40
N ASP A 131 -16.14 2.27 -21.09
CA ASP A 131 -16.24 1.20 -20.10
C ASP A 131 -15.38 -0.02 -20.45
N LYS A 132 -15.31 -0.39 -21.73
CA LYS A 132 -14.49 -1.52 -22.20
C LYS A 132 -13.00 -1.24 -22.03
N GLU A 133 -12.60 -0.01 -22.25
CA GLU A 133 -11.22 0.43 -22.06
C GLU A 133 -10.85 0.45 -20.57
N TRP A 134 -11.74 0.93 -19.68
CA TRP A 134 -11.55 0.86 -18.24
C TRP A 134 -11.39 -0.58 -17.76
N ASP A 135 -12.21 -1.52 -18.24
CA ASP A 135 -12.08 -2.95 -17.94
C ASP A 135 -10.72 -3.49 -18.42
N LYS A 136 -10.27 -3.05 -19.60
CA LYS A 136 -8.98 -3.45 -20.14
C LYS A 136 -7.82 -2.92 -19.33
N LEU A 137 -7.85 -1.65 -18.92
CA LEU A 137 -6.86 -1.04 -18.02
C LEU A 137 -6.82 -1.77 -16.68
N ASN A 138 -7.99 -2.08 -16.12
CA ASN A 138 -8.09 -2.86 -14.89
C ASN A 138 -7.41 -4.24 -15.03
N SER A 139 -7.53 -4.90 -16.18
CA SER A 139 -6.91 -6.20 -16.45
C SER A 139 -5.37 -6.16 -16.50
N TYR A 140 -4.78 -4.99 -16.69
CA TYR A 140 -3.32 -4.80 -16.70
C TYR A 140 -2.73 -4.62 -15.30
N LEU A 141 -3.56 -4.26 -14.30
CA LEU A 141 -3.10 -4.04 -12.93
C LEU A 141 -2.50 -5.29 -12.31
N ASN A 142 -1.32 -5.15 -11.73
CA ASN A 142 -0.66 -6.20 -10.98
C ASN A 142 -0.25 -5.69 -9.59
N HIS A 143 -1.16 -5.80 -8.63
CA HIS A 143 -0.96 -5.34 -7.26
C HIS A 143 0.16 -6.07 -6.50
N ASN A 144 0.64 -7.22 -7.01
CA ASN A 144 1.79 -7.91 -6.40
C ASN A 144 3.10 -7.14 -6.62
N ARG A 145 3.16 -6.24 -7.60
CA ARG A 145 4.34 -5.38 -7.82
C ARG A 145 4.62 -4.44 -6.66
N ASP A 146 3.60 -4.10 -5.85
CA ASP A 146 3.81 -3.35 -4.62
C ASP A 146 4.76 -4.04 -3.63
N MET A 147 4.88 -5.38 -3.71
CA MET A 147 5.79 -6.15 -2.85
C MET A 147 7.27 -5.99 -3.24
N LEU A 148 7.55 -5.34 -4.37
CA LEU A 148 8.92 -5.06 -4.85
C LEU A 148 9.54 -3.83 -4.18
N PHE A 149 8.74 -2.98 -3.55
CA PHE A 149 9.25 -1.78 -2.90
C PHE A 149 10.19 -2.09 -1.73
N ALA A 150 11.33 -1.42 -1.69
CA ALA A 150 12.08 -1.21 -0.46
C ALA A 150 11.36 -0.17 0.42
N TYR A 151 11.56 -0.22 1.73
CA TYR A 151 10.86 0.64 2.69
C TYR A 151 10.99 2.14 2.40
N ALA A 152 12.21 2.61 2.14
CA ALA A 152 12.46 4.03 1.85
C ALA A 152 11.73 4.50 0.58
N GLY A 153 11.69 3.64 -0.47
CA GLY A 153 10.98 3.94 -1.71
C GLY A 153 9.47 4.00 -1.50
N LEU A 154 8.89 3.04 -0.77
CA LEU A 154 7.46 3.07 -0.48
C LEU A 154 7.07 4.26 0.41
N ARG A 155 7.89 4.61 1.42
CA ARG A 155 7.69 5.81 2.25
C ARG A 155 7.66 7.08 1.40
N GLN A 156 8.62 7.21 0.48
CA GLN A 156 8.66 8.36 -0.43
C GLN A 156 7.39 8.45 -1.29
N VAL A 157 6.91 7.32 -1.81
CA VAL A 157 5.66 7.27 -2.60
C VAL A 157 4.47 7.68 -1.74
N VAL A 158 4.34 7.16 -0.53
CA VAL A 158 3.26 7.50 0.41
C VAL A 158 3.30 8.98 0.80
N ASP A 159 4.47 9.47 1.18
CA ASP A 159 4.59 10.79 1.77
C ASP A 159 4.46 11.93 0.73
N LYS A 160 4.81 11.65 -0.54
CA LYS A 160 4.90 12.70 -1.57
C LYS A 160 3.92 12.56 -2.71
N TYR A 161 3.58 11.33 -3.13
CA TYR A 161 2.96 11.12 -4.44
C TYR A 161 1.55 10.53 -4.38
N LEU A 162 1.26 9.60 -3.46
CA LEU A 162 -0.11 9.07 -3.36
C LEU A 162 -1.10 10.19 -3.05
N VAL A 163 -2.23 10.15 -3.75
CA VAL A 163 -3.32 11.08 -3.50
C VAL A 163 -3.84 10.90 -2.09
N GLN A 164 -3.78 11.97 -1.30
CA GLN A 164 -4.14 11.97 0.10
C GLN A 164 -4.73 13.32 0.55
N ASP A 165 -5.55 13.27 1.56
CA ASP A 165 -5.91 14.46 2.35
C ASP A 165 -4.74 14.80 3.27
N ARG A 166 -4.05 15.89 2.99
CA ARG A 166 -2.86 16.34 3.74
C ARG A 166 -3.17 16.72 5.20
N SER A 167 -4.42 17.07 5.51
CA SER A 167 -4.82 17.45 6.87
C SER A 167 -5.03 16.24 7.77
N SER A 168 -5.60 15.17 7.23
CA SER A 168 -5.91 13.94 7.97
C SER A 168 -4.93 12.79 7.72
N GLY A 169 -4.10 12.88 6.68
CA GLY A 169 -3.24 11.79 6.22
C GLY A 169 -3.99 10.65 5.53
N LYS A 170 -5.30 10.81 5.26
CA LYS A 170 -6.12 9.78 4.61
C LYS A 170 -5.67 9.54 3.18
N LEU A 171 -5.32 8.30 2.86
CA LEU A 171 -4.97 7.87 1.50
C LEU A 171 -6.21 7.48 0.69
N TYR A 172 -6.17 7.76 -0.61
CA TYR A 172 -7.26 7.45 -1.55
C TYR A 172 -6.89 6.40 -2.59
N GLU A 173 -5.62 6.04 -2.70
CA GLU A 173 -5.11 5.07 -3.67
C GLU A 173 -3.91 4.30 -3.15
N THR A 174 -3.54 3.23 -3.85
CA THR A 174 -2.31 2.46 -3.61
C THR A 174 -1.34 2.67 -4.79
N PRO A 175 -0.05 2.30 -4.67
CA PRO A 175 0.94 2.58 -5.71
C PRO A 175 0.56 2.07 -7.10
N GLN A 176 -0.08 0.88 -7.21
CA GLN A 176 -0.43 0.36 -8.53
C GLN A 176 -1.55 1.16 -9.21
N TYR A 177 -2.53 1.68 -8.45
CA TYR A 177 -3.53 2.59 -9.01
C TYR A 177 -2.89 3.92 -9.41
N MET A 178 -2.01 4.49 -8.59
CA MET A 178 -1.25 5.69 -8.94
C MET A 178 -0.51 5.50 -10.26
N TYR A 179 0.28 4.44 -10.40
CA TYR A 179 1.03 4.18 -11.64
C TYR A 179 0.12 3.99 -12.85
N MET A 180 -0.99 3.28 -12.68
CA MET A 180 -1.95 3.11 -13.76
C MET A 180 -2.61 4.43 -14.16
N MET A 181 -2.97 5.27 -13.20
CA MET A 181 -3.59 6.57 -13.48
C MET A 181 -2.61 7.53 -14.14
N ILE A 182 -1.34 7.53 -13.75
CA ILE A 182 -0.29 8.30 -14.45
C ILE A 182 -0.21 7.86 -15.92
N ALA A 183 -0.11 6.56 -16.17
CA ALA A 183 -0.03 6.02 -17.52
C ALA A 183 -1.31 6.34 -18.32
N ALA A 184 -2.48 6.13 -17.75
CA ALA A 184 -3.75 6.41 -18.40
C ALA A 184 -3.91 7.90 -18.76
N THR A 185 -3.51 8.80 -17.86
CA THR A 185 -3.60 10.25 -18.10
C THR A 185 -2.64 10.69 -19.20
N LEU A 186 -1.40 10.20 -19.20
CA LEU A 186 -0.37 10.60 -20.18
C LEU A 186 -0.75 10.22 -21.63
N PHE A 187 -1.48 9.13 -21.82
CA PHE A 187 -1.84 8.63 -23.15
C PHE A 187 -3.33 8.77 -23.49
N ALA A 188 -4.08 9.56 -22.72
CA ALA A 188 -5.53 9.73 -22.92
C ALA A 188 -5.88 10.29 -24.32
N ASP A 189 -5.08 11.23 -24.82
CA ASP A 189 -5.29 11.92 -26.09
C ASP A 189 -4.68 11.21 -27.31
N TYR A 190 -4.06 10.03 -27.09
CA TYR A 190 -3.54 9.21 -28.20
C TYR A 190 -4.67 8.50 -28.94
N ASP A 191 -4.37 8.07 -30.19
CA ASP A 191 -5.31 7.33 -31.01
C ASP A 191 -5.91 6.14 -30.27
N LYS A 192 -7.23 6.02 -30.32
CA LYS A 192 -8.00 5.01 -29.58
C LYS A 192 -7.49 3.57 -29.78
N GLU A 193 -7.00 3.28 -31.02
CA GLU A 193 -6.46 1.96 -31.37
C GLU A 193 -5.11 1.66 -30.71
N GLN A 194 -4.34 2.69 -30.34
CA GLN A 194 -2.96 2.55 -29.86
C GLN A 194 -2.80 2.91 -28.38
N ARG A 195 -3.65 3.78 -27.83
CA ARG A 195 -3.47 4.33 -26.49
C ARG A 195 -3.36 3.26 -25.39
N LEU A 196 -4.17 2.20 -25.48
CA LEU A 196 -4.12 1.10 -24.49
C LEU A 196 -2.79 0.33 -24.53
N TYR A 197 -2.18 0.21 -25.73
CA TYR A 197 -0.84 -0.36 -25.88
C TYR A 197 0.20 0.49 -25.13
N TYR A 198 0.19 1.80 -25.35
CA TYR A 198 1.14 2.71 -24.70
C TYR A 198 0.93 2.76 -23.18
N VAL A 199 -0.32 2.85 -22.71
CA VAL A 199 -0.65 2.81 -21.29
C VAL A 199 -0.08 1.55 -20.64
N LYS A 200 -0.32 0.38 -21.24
CA LYS A 200 0.18 -0.88 -20.70
C LYS A 200 1.71 -0.91 -20.61
N HIS A 201 2.40 -0.52 -21.68
CA HIS A 201 3.86 -0.57 -21.73
C HIS A 201 4.47 0.41 -20.72
N TYR A 202 3.94 1.62 -20.63
CA TYR A 202 4.40 2.61 -19.67
C TYR A 202 4.13 2.18 -18.23
N TYR A 203 2.90 1.71 -17.93
CA TYR A 203 2.57 1.13 -16.63
C TYR A 203 3.53 -0.03 -16.26
N ASP A 204 3.78 -0.95 -17.18
CA ASP A 204 4.71 -2.06 -16.94
C ASP A 204 6.14 -1.56 -16.65
N ALA A 205 6.59 -0.53 -17.33
CA ALA A 205 7.92 0.03 -17.15
C ALA A 205 8.09 0.72 -15.79
N ILE A 206 7.14 1.57 -15.39
CA ILE A 206 7.20 2.32 -14.11
C ILE A 206 6.94 1.43 -12.92
N SER A 207 5.92 0.57 -12.98
CA SER A 207 5.53 -0.29 -11.85
C SER A 207 6.50 -1.46 -11.57
N GLN A 208 7.40 -1.74 -12.51
CA GLN A 208 8.52 -2.69 -12.35
C GLN A 208 9.86 -1.98 -12.10
N PHE A 209 9.85 -0.67 -11.87
CA PHE A 209 11.05 0.15 -11.62
C PHE A 209 12.11 0.10 -12.74
N LYS A 210 11.67 -0.16 -14.00
CA LYS A 210 12.57 -0.15 -15.17
C LYS A 210 12.94 1.26 -15.60
N ILE A 211 12.06 2.21 -15.32
CA ILE A 211 12.28 3.64 -15.51
C ILE A 211 11.89 4.38 -14.24
N ASN A 212 12.53 5.53 -14.01
CA ASN A 212 12.19 6.44 -12.95
C ASN A 212 11.37 7.62 -13.52
N ILE A 213 10.35 8.07 -12.81
CA ILE A 213 9.51 9.18 -13.23
C ILE A 213 9.92 10.41 -12.42
N PRO A 214 10.17 11.55 -13.08
CA PRO A 214 10.44 12.79 -12.36
C PRO A 214 9.20 13.30 -11.64
N THR A 215 9.40 13.99 -10.51
CA THR A 215 8.32 14.53 -9.66
C THR A 215 7.22 15.29 -10.42
N PRO A 216 7.50 16.11 -11.46
CA PRO A 216 6.42 16.81 -12.19
C PRO A 216 5.43 15.90 -12.93
N VAL A 217 5.74 14.63 -13.11
CA VAL A 217 4.87 13.64 -13.80
C VAL A 217 4.06 12.82 -12.81
N MET A 218 4.51 12.74 -11.57
CA MET A 218 3.83 12.06 -10.47
C MET A 218 2.94 13.02 -9.68
#